data_649a0f747be214b01f2cee195356cb55
#
_entry.id   649a0f747be214b01f2cee195356cb55
#
_cell.length_a   1.000
_cell.length_b   1.000
_cell.length_c   1.000
_cell.angle_alpha   90.00
_cell.angle_beta   90.00
_cell.angle_gamma   90.00
#
_symmetry.space_group_name_H-M   'P 1'
#
loop_
_entity.id
_entity.type
_entity.pdbx_description
1 polymer ?
#
loop_
_entity_poly.entity_id
_entity_poly.type
_entity_poly.pdbx_seq_one_letter_code
_entity_poly.pdbx_strand_id
1 'polypeptide(L)'
;GIAEMSELPKEVREKTDVLDAVGNTTAASGKGFAIASAALTALALFAAFVGVAGITGIDIYKANVLACLFVGGMIPFIFSSLCIRAVGEAAMAMVEEVRRQFRTIPGIMEGTGKPEYDKCVAISTTASLKKMMLPGAIAIISPLIIGFAPGLGAEALGGFLAGATVSGVLMGMFQNNAGGAWDNAKKSFEKGVEINGEMFYKKSEPHKASVTGDTVGDPFKDTSGPSMNILIKLMSIVSLVIAPSLAQIAAKKAPAPLPPSAAPMGKTIKASEPVASVNKSNTVQYQ
;
A
#
# COMPACT_ATOMS: atom_id res chain seq x y z
N GLY A 1 22.14 1.59 17.42
CA GLY A 1 21.50 0.89 18.57
C GLY A 1 22.29 -0.33 19.02
N ILE A 2 22.64 -1.27 18.11
CA ILE A 2 23.38 -2.49 18.48
C ILE A 2 24.78 -2.16 19.04
N ALA A 3 25.52 -1.25 18.41
CA ALA A 3 26.83 -0.81 18.88
C ALA A 3 26.76 -0.19 20.29
N GLU A 4 25.72 0.60 20.57
CA GLU A 4 25.47 1.22 21.86
C GLU A 4 25.14 0.18 22.94
N MET A 5 24.20 -0.72 22.66
CA MET A 5 23.80 -1.78 23.60
C MET A 5 24.91 -2.79 23.89
N SER A 6 25.86 -2.93 22.95
CA SER A 6 27.03 -3.81 23.09
C SER A 6 28.24 -3.12 23.75
N GLU A 7 28.08 -1.86 24.20
CA GLU A 7 29.12 -1.06 24.85
C GLU A 7 30.42 -0.98 24.02
N LEU A 8 30.26 -0.93 22.65
CA LEU A 8 31.43 -0.82 21.77
C LEU A 8 32.09 0.54 21.84
N PRO A 9 33.42 0.64 21.53
CA PRO A 9 34.14 1.91 21.56
C PRO A 9 33.47 3.00 20.74
N LYS A 10 33.61 4.26 21.17
CA LYS A 10 32.97 5.42 20.54
C LYS A 10 33.29 5.55 19.05
N GLU A 11 34.50 5.17 18.64
CA GLU A 11 34.96 5.17 17.25
C GLU A 11 34.09 4.26 16.35
N VAL A 12 33.61 3.14 16.89
CA VAL A 12 32.69 2.25 16.18
C VAL A 12 31.35 2.94 15.98
N ARG A 13 30.87 3.64 17.01
CA ARG A 13 29.62 4.41 16.96
C ARG A 13 29.68 5.50 15.89
N GLU A 14 30.79 6.25 15.82
CA GLU A 14 30.98 7.30 14.80
C GLU A 14 30.88 6.72 13.37
N LYS A 15 31.49 5.55 13.14
CA LYS A 15 31.40 4.87 11.83
C LYS A 15 29.97 4.39 11.52
N THR A 16 29.27 3.82 12.51
CA THR A 16 27.89 3.36 12.30
C THR A 16 26.92 4.51 12.08
N ASP A 17 27.14 5.67 12.71
CA ASP A 17 26.31 6.86 12.50
C ASP A 17 26.47 7.43 11.06
N VAL A 18 27.68 7.39 10.50
CA VAL A 18 27.91 7.74 9.09
C VAL A 18 27.20 6.78 8.15
N LEU A 19 27.28 5.47 8.41
CA LEU A 19 26.58 4.44 7.62
C LEU A 19 25.07 4.60 7.72
N ASP A 20 24.53 4.93 8.89
CA ASP A 20 23.10 5.18 9.09
C ASP A 20 22.63 6.38 8.25
N ALA A 21 23.38 7.49 8.25
CA ALA A 21 23.07 8.67 7.46
C ALA A 21 23.00 8.38 5.94
N VAL A 22 23.96 7.58 5.43
CA VAL A 22 23.95 7.14 4.02
C VAL A 22 22.84 6.12 3.77
N GLY A 23 22.68 5.19 4.69
CA GLY A 23 21.68 4.11 4.61
C GLY A 23 20.25 4.62 4.56
N ASN A 24 19.97 5.76 5.16
CA ASN A 24 18.65 6.37 5.18
C ASN A 24 18.11 6.68 3.77
N THR A 25 18.91 7.29 2.91
CA THR A 25 18.54 7.55 1.49
C THR A 25 18.41 6.26 0.71
N THR A 26 19.31 5.29 0.91
CA THR A 26 19.24 3.97 0.28
C THR A 26 17.99 3.21 0.73
N ALA A 27 17.63 3.28 2.01
CA ALA A 27 16.40 2.68 2.53
C ALA A 27 15.15 3.30 1.90
N ALA A 28 15.09 4.62 1.78
CA ALA A 28 13.96 5.31 1.13
C ALA A 28 13.82 4.89 -0.34
N SER A 29 14.91 4.86 -1.10
CA SER A 29 14.93 4.43 -2.50
C SER A 29 14.53 2.96 -2.66
N GLY A 30 15.06 2.07 -1.80
CA GLY A 30 14.72 0.64 -1.80
C GLY A 30 13.26 0.38 -1.46
N LYS A 31 12.67 1.14 -0.55
CA LYS A 31 11.24 1.06 -0.22
C LYS A 31 10.38 1.59 -1.37
N GLY A 32 10.79 2.66 -2.05
CA GLY A 32 10.13 3.15 -3.26
C GLY A 32 10.12 2.09 -4.37
N PHE A 33 11.25 1.42 -4.61
CA PHE A 33 11.35 0.29 -5.52
C PHE A 33 10.42 -0.88 -5.12
N ALA A 34 10.35 -1.20 -3.83
CA ALA A 34 9.45 -2.23 -3.32
C ALA A 34 7.98 -1.92 -3.58
N ILE A 35 7.55 -0.65 -3.47
CA ILE A 35 6.19 -0.23 -3.80
C ILE A 35 5.93 -0.32 -5.30
N ALA A 36 6.86 0.11 -6.16
CA ALA A 36 6.74 -0.03 -7.60
C ALA A 36 6.63 -1.52 -8.01
N SER A 37 7.45 -2.39 -7.42
CA SER A 37 7.37 -3.84 -7.60
C SER A 37 6.02 -4.40 -7.13
N ALA A 38 5.48 -3.89 -6.01
CA ALA A 38 4.16 -4.27 -5.51
C ALA A 38 3.06 -3.89 -6.51
N ALA A 39 3.14 -2.70 -7.09
CA ALA A 39 2.19 -2.23 -8.10
C ALA A 39 2.17 -3.16 -9.31
N LEU A 40 3.35 -3.49 -9.86
CA LEU A 40 3.46 -4.43 -10.99
C LEU A 40 2.94 -5.82 -10.65
N THR A 41 3.26 -6.34 -9.47
CA THR A 41 2.75 -7.62 -8.99
C THR A 41 1.23 -7.59 -8.83
N ALA A 42 0.68 -6.51 -8.26
CA ALA A 42 -0.77 -6.35 -8.09
C ALA A 42 -1.50 -6.28 -9.44
N LEU A 43 -0.93 -5.61 -10.45
CA LEU A 43 -1.48 -5.59 -11.79
C LEU A 43 -1.50 -6.99 -12.44
N ALA A 44 -0.43 -7.77 -12.26
CA ALA A 44 -0.38 -9.15 -12.75
C ALA A 44 -1.41 -10.05 -12.05
N LEU A 45 -1.53 -9.94 -10.72
CA LEU A 45 -2.54 -10.67 -9.94
C LEU A 45 -3.96 -10.23 -10.29
N PHE A 46 -4.16 -8.95 -10.57
CA PHE A 46 -5.44 -8.40 -11.01
C PHE A 46 -5.87 -8.97 -12.36
N ALA A 47 -4.95 -9.02 -13.34
CA ALA A 47 -5.21 -9.65 -14.63
C ALA A 47 -5.56 -11.14 -14.47
N ALA A 48 -4.82 -11.86 -13.61
CA ALA A 48 -5.12 -13.26 -13.27
C ALA A 48 -6.50 -13.41 -12.61
N PHE A 49 -6.85 -12.51 -11.67
CA PHE A 49 -8.17 -12.48 -11.02
C PHE A 49 -9.30 -12.32 -12.06
N VAL A 50 -9.19 -11.34 -12.95
CA VAL A 50 -10.19 -11.11 -14.02
C VAL A 50 -10.38 -12.37 -14.86
N GLY A 51 -9.29 -13.01 -15.29
CA GLY A 51 -9.34 -14.25 -16.08
C GLY A 51 -9.99 -15.41 -15.33
N VAL A 52 -9.58 -15.65 -14.07
CA VAL A 52 -10.11 -16.76 -13.26
C VAL A 52 -11.55 -16.53 -12.83
N ALA A 53 -11.92 -15.28 -12.53
CA ALA A 53 -13.30 -14.92 -12.19
C ALA A 53 -14.26 -14.94 -13.39
N GLY A 54 -13.73 -15.05 -14.61
CA GLY A 54 -14.53 -15.12 -15.84
C GLY A 54 -15.24 -13.81 -16.16
N ILE A 55 -14.74 -12.66 -15.71
CA ILE A 55 -15.31 -11.35 -16.03
C ILE A 55 -14.61 -10.77 -17.27
N THR A 56 -15.42 -10.22 -18.18
CA THR A 56 -14.92 -9.67 -19.45
C THR A 56 -14.46 -8.22 -19.35
N GLY A 57 -14.85 -7.54 -18.27
CA GLY A 57 -14.50 -6.15 -18.01
C GLY A 57 -15.03 -5.69 -16.67
N ILE A 58 -14.59 -4.51 -16.24
CA ILE A 58 -15.01 -3.85 -15.01
C ILE A 58 -15.63 -2.52 -15.41
N ASP A 59 -16.95 -2.47 -15.39
CA ASP A 59 -17.70 -1.30 -15.80
C ASP A 59 -17.89 -0.34 -14.62
N ILE A 60 -17.13 0.74 -14.62
CA ILE A 60 -17.17 1.76 -13.58
C ILE A 60 -18.45 2.61 -13.58
N TYR A 61 -19.29 2.54 -14.63
CA TYR A 61 -20.61 3.19 -14.63
C TYR A 61 -21.64 2.45 -13.77
N LYS A 62 -21.39 1.20 -13.44
CA LYS A 62 -22.23 0.47 -12.49
C LYS A 62 -22.04 1.02 -11.07
N ALA A 63 -23.13 1.42 -10.44
CA ALA A 63 -23.09 2.06 -9.13
C ALA A 63 -22.41 1.21 -8.05
N ASN A 64 -22.62 -0.11 -8.05
CA ASN A 64 -21.97 -1.03 -7.13
C ASN A 64 -20.45 -1.14 -7.36
N VAL A 65 -20.00 -1.13 -8.60
CA VAL A 65 -18.56 -1.15 -8.95
C VAL A 65 -17.89 0.15 -8.54
N LEU A 66 -18.51 1.30 -8.87
CA LEU A 66 -18.00 2.62 -8.52
C LEU A 66 -17.95 2.81 -7.00
N ALA A 67 -19.01 2.42 -6.28
CA ALA A 67 -19.01 2.48 -4.82
C ALA A 67 -17.88 1.62 -4.21
N CYS A 68 -17.69 0.40 -4.72
CA CYS A 68 -16.61 -0.47 -4.26
C CYS A 68 -15.22 0.07 -4.62
N LEU A 69 -15.06 0.78 -5.75
CA LEU A 69 -13.83 1.46 -6.10
C LEU A 69 -13.48 2.54 -5.07
N PHE A 70 -14.45 3.37 -4.65
CA PHE A 70 -14.23 4.37 -3.60
C PHE A 70 -13.90 3.71 -2.26
N VAL A 71 -14.65 2.67 -1.86
CA VAL A 71 -14.34 1.93 -0.63
C VAL A 71 -12.94 1.33 -0.69
N GLY A 72 -12.55 0.73 -1.82
CA GLY A 72 -11.19 0.24 -2.04
C GLY A 72 -10.14 1.34 -1.89
N GLY A 73 -10.39 2.51 -2.49
CA GLY A 73 -9.51 3.68 -2.35
C GLY A 73 -9.36 4.20 -0.92
N MET A 74 -10.35 4.00 -0.05
CA MET A 74 -10.29 4.36 1.38
C MET A 74 -9.45 3.39 2.21
N ILE A 75 -9.34 2.13 1.82
CA ILE A 75 -8.66 1.09 2.63
C ILE A 75 -7.22 1.46 2.99
N PRO A 76 -6.35 1.93 2.07
CA PRO A 76 -4.99 2.33 2.42
C PRO A 76 -4.92 3.45 3.47
N PHE A 77 -5.86 4.39 3.46
CA PHE A 77 -5.93 5.47 4.46
C PHE A 77 -6.31 4.93 5.83
N ILE A 78 -7.32 4.08 5.91
CA ILE A 78 -7.74 3.43 7.15
C ILE A 78 -6.60 2.59 7.71
N PHE A 79 -6.00 1.77 6.86
CA PHE A 79 -4.86 0.93 7.22
C PHE A 79 -3.68 1.75 7.74
N SER A 80 -3.31 2.82 7.04
CA SER A 80 -2.25 3.73 7.45
C SER A 80 -2.52 4.37 8.81
N SER A 81 -3.74 4.87 9.01
CA SER A 81 -4.17 5.46 10.28
C SER A 81 -4.02 4.48 11.44
N LEU A 82 -4.45 3.23 11.25
CA LEU A 82 -4.31 2.19 12.27
C LEU A 82 -2.85 1.86 12.57
N CYS A 83 -2.00 1.78 11.54
CA CYS A 83 -0.56 1.54 11.70
C CYS A 83 0.12 2.66 12.48
N ILE A 84 -0.14 3.92 12.13
CA ILE A 84 0.47 5.09 12.79
C ILE A 84 0.03 5.17 14.24
N ARG A 85 -1.26 4.96 14.51
CA ARG A 85 -1.78 4.90 15.87
C ARG A 85 -1.13 3.78 16.69
N ALA A 86 -0.96 2.60 16.10
CA ALA A 86 -0.31 1.47 16.73
C ALA A 86 1.14 1.77 17.13
N VAL A 87 1.89 2.46 16.25
CA VAL A 87 3.26 2.91 16.54
C VAL A 87 3.27 3.91 17.69
N GLY A 88 2.37 4.90 17.69
CA GLY A 88 2.26 5.88 18.76
C GLY A 88 1.98 5.23 20.13
N GLU A 89 1.05 4.28 20.19
CA GLU A 89 0.75 3.54 21.44
C GLU A 89 1.94 2.69 21.91
N ALA A 90 2.64 2.02 21.00
CA ALA A 90 3.85 1.25 21.32
C ALA A 90 4.99 2.16 21.81
N ALA A 91 5.19 3.31 21.16
CA ALA A 91 6.19 4.30 21.56
C ALA A 91 5.92 4.86 22.96
N MET A 92 4.66 5.15 23.29
CA MET A 92 4.29 5.61 24.63
C MET A 92 4.57 4.55 25.70
N ALA A 93 4.25 3.28 25.44
CA ALA A 93 4.58 2.19 26.38
C ALA A 93 6.09 2.06 26.58
N MET A 94 6.89 2.26 25.53
CA MET A 94 8.33 2.28 25.59
C MET A 94 8.85 3.46 26.43
N VAL A 95 8.29 4.65 26.24
CA VAL A 95 8.65 5.86 27.02
C VAL A 95 8.35 5.64 28.51
N GLU A 96 7.22 5.02 28.85
CA GLU A 96 6.88 4.71 30.23
C GLU A 96 7.85 3.72 30.87
N GLU A 97 8.26 2.69 30.12
CA GLU A 97 9.29 1.74 30.58
C GLU A 97 10.65 2.39 30.79
N VAL A 98 11.09 3.22 29.86
CA VAL A 98 12.35 3.97 30.00
C VAL A 98 12.30 4.90 31.21
N ARG A 99 11.20 5.61 31.41
CA ARG A 99 11.00 6.46 32.64
C ARG A 99 10.98 5.64 33.91
N ARG A 100 10.42 4.42 33.89
CA ARG A 100 10.48 3.50 35.03
C ARG A 100 11.93 3.14 35.35
N GLN A 101 12.69 2.74 34.35
CA GLN A 101 14.10 2.38 34.51
C GLN A 101 14.92 3.53 35.10
N PHE A 102 14.75 4.75 34.63
CA PHE A 102 15.41 5.93 35.18
C PHE A 102 15.09 6.18 36.67
N ARG A 103 13.89 5.82 37.12
CA ARG A 103 13.49 6.00 38.52
C ARG A 103 13.91 4.84 39.43
N THR A 104 14.04 3.64 38.90
CA THR A 104 14.14 2.40 39.69
C THR A 104 15.51 1.74 39.62
N ILE A 105 16.32 2.00 38.61
CA ILE A 105 17.65 1.41 38.46
C ILE A 105 18.70 2.38 38.99
N PRO A 106 19.37 2.06 40.09
CA PRO A 106 20.46 2.91 40.63
C PRO A 106 21.61 3.04 39.63
N GLY A 107 22.15 4.23 39.50
CA GLY A 107 23.32 4.48 38.66
C GLY A 107 23.06 4.51 37.15
N ILE A 108 21.82 4.45 36.69
CA ILE A 108 21.51 4.47 35.25
C ILE A 108 21.83 5.85 34.64
N MET A 109 21.62 6.93 35.37
CA MET A 109 21.91 8.28 34.90
C MET A 109 23.43 8.58 34.89
N GLU A 110 24.18 7.95 35.77
CA GLU A 110 25.64 8.02 35.87
C GLU A 110 26.34 7.03 34.94
N GLY A 111 25.59 6.19 34.20
CA GLY A 111 26.13 5.19 33.29
C GLY A 111 26.75 3.96 33.96
N THR A 112 26.53 3.77 35.28
CA THR A 112 27.00 2.61 36.04
C THR A 112 25.95 1.54 36.16
N GLY A 113 24.65 1.88 36.06
CA GLY A 113 23.54 0.97 36.05
C GLY A 113 23.28 0.41 34.63
N LYS A 114 22.97 -0.89 34.52
CA LYS A 114 22.65 -1.52 33.23
C LYS A 114 21.16 -1.38 32.92
N PRO A 115 20.78 -0.87 31.72
CA PRO A 115 19.41 -0.84 31.28
C PRO A 115 18.81 -2.24 31.06
N GLU A 116 17.53 -2.40 31.33
CA GLU A 116 16.80 -3.65 31.08
C GLU A 116 16.32 -3.70 29.62
N TYR A 117 17.22 -3.92 28.67
CA TYR A 117 16.92 -3.96 27.23
C TYR A 117 15.88 -5.05 26.89
N ASP A 118 15.93 -6.20 27.57
CA ASP A 118 15.01 -7.31 27.32
C ASP A 118 13.55 -6.89 27.51
N LYS A 119 13.27 -6.06 28.52
CA LYS A 119 11.91 -5.53 28.73
C LYS A 119 11.48 -4.61 27.61
N CYS A 120 12.37 -3.75 27.14
CA CYS A 120 12.09 -2.86 26.01
C CYS A 120 11.81 -3.66 24.75
N VAL A 121 12.61 -4.69 24.44
CA VAL A 121 12.38 -5.59 23.31
C VAL A 121 11.06 -6.34 23.42
N ALA A 122 10.73 -6.86 24.62
CA ALA A 122 9.47 -7.56 24.88
C ALA A 122 8.25 -6.65 24.65
N ILE A 123 8.29 -5.40 25.12
CA ILE A 123 7.23 -4.40 24.90
C ILE A 123 7.04 -4.14 23.41
N SER A 124 8.12 -3.85 22.68
CA SER A 124 8.09 -3.57 21.25
C SER A 124 7.53 -4.75 20.46
N THR A 125 8.04 -5.96 20.71
CA THR A 125 7.61 -7.19 20.02
C THR A 125 6.13 -7.50 20.28
N THR A 126 5.71 -7.42 21.53
CA THR A 126 4.32 -7.68 21.92
C THR A 126 3.37 -6.66 21.31
N ALA A 127 3.74 -5.38 21.30
CA ALA A 127 2.96 -4.33 20.65
C ALA A 127 2.85 -4.56 19.15
N SER A 128 3.96 -4.88 18.48
CA SER A 128 3.98 -5.15 17.03
C SER A 128 3.04 -6.30 16.65
N LEU A 129 3.11 -7.43 17.36
CA LEU A 129 2.25 -8.58 17.08
C LEU A 129 0.76 -8.28 17.30
N LYS A 130 0.40 -7.70 18.47
CA LYS A 130 -0.99 -7.43 18.81
C LYS A 130 -1.62 -6.34 17.94
N LYS A 131 -0.88 -5.26 17.67
CA LYS A 131 -1.42 -4.10 16.97
C LYS A 131 -1.54 -4.32 15.46
N MET A 132 -0.75 -5.22 14.87
CA MET A 132 -0.86 -5.55 13.45
C MET A 132 -1.97 -6.56 13.12
N MET A 133 -2.64 -7.13 14.12
CA MET A 133 -3.76 -8.05 13.88
C MET A 133 -4.93 -7.37 13.17
N LEU A 134 -5.34 -6.17 13.61
CA LEU A 134 -6.46 -5.46 13.00
C LEU A 134 -6.17 -4.98 11.57
N PRO A 135 -5.05 -4.30 11.28
CA PRO A 135 -4.67 -3.98 9.91
C PRO A 135 -4.60 -5.22 9.02
N GLY A 136 -3.99 -6.31 9.50
CA GLY A 136 -3.91 -7.57 8.76
C GLY A 136 -5.29 -8.18 8.47
N ALA A 137 -6.19 -8.15 9.44
CA ALA A 137 -7.56 -8.61 9.26
C ALA A 137 -8.31 -7.81 8.17
N ILE A 138 -8.14 -6.49 8.11
CA ILE A 138 -8.74 -5.65 7.07
C ILE A 138 -8.27 -6.11 5.67
N ALA A 139 -6.99 -6.38 5.50
CA ALA A 139 -6.44 -6.82 4.22
C ALA A 139 -7.04 -8.14 3.71
N ILE A 140 -7.41 -9.04 4.63
CA ILE A 140 -7.97 -10.36 4.29
C ILE A 140 -9.50 -10.30 4.19
N ILE A 141 -10.16 -9.66 5.16
CA ILE A 141 -11.62 -9.71 5.29
C ILE A 141 -12.31 -8.80 4.28
N SER A 142 -11.72 -7.65 3.93
CA SER A 142 -12.37 -6.71 3.02
C SER A 142 -12.63 -7.29 1.61
N PRO A 143 -11.69 -7.99 0.94
CA PRO A 143 -11.98 -8.65 -0.33
C PRO A 143 -13.05 -9.75 -0.21
N LEU A 144 -13.06 -10.49 0.92
CA LEU A 144 -14.06 -11.50 1.18
C LEU A 144 -15.47 -10.89 1.28
N ILE A 145 -15.61 -9.82 2.06
CA ILE A 145 -16.89 -9.12 2.19
C ILE A 145 -17.37 -8.64 0.82
N ILE A 146 -16.51 -7.92 0.07
CA ILE A 146 -16.90 -7.37 -1.23
C ILE A 146 -17.24 -8.49 -2.24
N GLY A 147 -16.44 -9.57 -2.25
CA GLY A 147 -16.64 -10.66 -3.19
C GLY A 147 -17.93 -11.43 -2.95
N PHE A 148 -18.31 -11.67 -1.70
CA PHE A 148 -19.44 -12.54 -1.36
C PHE A 148 -20.71 -11.80 -0.91
N ALA A 149 -20.65 -10.47 -0.69
CA ALA A 149 -21.85 -9.73 -0.30
C ALA A 149 -22.94 -9.76 -1.39
N PRO A 150 -24.21 -9.88 -1.00
CA PRO A 150 -25.33 -9.86 -1.95
C PRO A 150 -25.33 -8.58 -2.81
N GLY A 151 -25.45 -8.72 -4.12
CA GLY A 151 -25.48 -7.58 -5.05
C GLY A 151 -24.12 -7.04 -5.48
N LEU A 152 -23.02 -7.56 -4.91
CA LEU A 152 -21.65 -7.23 -5.30
C LEU A 152 -21.07 -8.32 -6.23
N GLY A 153 -20.04 -9.04 -5.83
CA GLY A 153 -19.46 -10.13 -6.61
C GLY A 153 -18.15 -9.74 -7.30
N ALA A 154 -17.74 -10.52 -8.29
CA ALA A 154 -16.40 -10.42 -8.88
C ALA A 154 -16.11 -9.06 -9.54
N GLU A 155 -17.06 -8.47 -10.25
CA GLU A 155 -16.87 -7.17 -10.91
C GLU A 155 -16.71 -6.02 -9.90
N ALA A 156 -17.55 -6.00 -8.86
CA ALA A 156 -17.45 -5.03 -7.77
C ALA A 156 -16.13 -5.20 -6.98
N LEU A 157 -15.69 -6.44 -6.75
CA LEU A 157 -14.37 -6.73 -6.17
C LEU A 157 -13.24 -6.22 -7.07
N GLY A 158 -13.38 -6.33 -8.38
CA GLY A 158 -12.44 -5.73 -9.32
C GLY A 158 -12.34 -4.21 -9.17
N GLY A 159 -13.46 -3.50 -9.07
CA GLY A 159 -13.49 -2.07 -8.77
C GLY A 159 -12.80 -1.74 -7.44
N PHE A 160 -13.11 -2.50 -6.40
CA PHE A 160 -12.49 -2.36 -5.07
C PHE A 160 -10.95 -2.53 -5.13
N LEU A 161 -10.46 -3.56 -5.81
CA LEU A 161 -9.02 -3.81 -5.96
C LEU A 161 -8.33 -2.69 -6.75
N ALA A 162 -8.99 -2.17 -7.80
CA ALA A 162 -8.46 -1.05 -8.59
C ALA A 162 -8.27 0.19 -7.70
N GLY A 163 -9.29 0.57 -6.93
CA GLY A 163 -9.22 1.68 -5.98
C GLY A 163 -8.14 1.49 -4.92
N ALA A 164 -8.10 0.31 -4.29
CA ALA A 164 -7.10 -0.01 -3.27
C ALA A 164 -5.66 -0.02 -3.82
N THR A 165 -5.46 -0.53 -5.02
CA THR A 165 -4.13 -0.57 -5.65
C THR A 165 -3.63 0.84 -5.98
N VAL A 166 -4.42 1.66 -6.65
CA VAL A 166 -4.02 3.03 -7.02
C VAL A 166 -3.71 3.85 -5.77
N SER A 167 -4.65 3.89 -4.83
CA SER A 167 -4.51 4.65 -3.59
C SER A 167 -3.35 4.14 -2.74
N GLY A 168 -3.18 2.82 -2.62
CA GLY A 168 -2.12 2.20 -1.84
C GLY A 168 -0.72 2.44 -2.42
N VAL A 169 -0.57 2.41 -3.74
CA VAL A 169 0.70 2.74 -4.40
C VAL A 169 1.07 4.20 -4.17
N LEU A 170 0.14 5.12 -4.40
CA LEU A 170 0.38 6.56 -4.20
C LEU A 170 0.70 6.88 -2.74
N MET A 171 -0.06 6.31 -1.79
CA MET A 171 0.16 6.48 -0.36
C MET A 171 1.52 5.91 0.08
N GLY A 172 1.87 4.71 -0.38
CA GLY A 172 3.15 4.08 -0.06
C GLY A 172 4.33 4.89 -0.58
N MET A 173 4.28 5.39 -1.80
CA MET A 173 5.32 6.26 -2.37
C MET A 173 5.42 7.58 -1.61
N PHE A 174 4.28 8.22 -1.33
CA PHE A 174 4.24 9.47 -0.55
C PHE A 174 4.88 9.30 0.83
N GLN A 175 4.46 8.30 1.58
CA GLN A 175 4.93 8.08 2.95
C GLN A 175 6.43 7.77 3.01
N ASN A 176 6.93 6.93 2.12
CA ASN A 176 8.36 6.61 2.08
C ASN A 176 9.20 7.83 1.71
N ASN A 177 8.77 8.62 0.72
CA ASN A 177 9.50 9.81 0.29
C ASN A 177 9.45 10.92 1.33
N ALA A 178 8.27 11.23 1.87
CA ALA A 178 8.12 12.26 2.90
C ALA A 178 8.88 11.90 4.18
N GLY A 179 8.78 10.65 4.63
CA GLY A 179 9.51 10.18 5.81
C GLY A 179 11.02 10.22 5.64
N GLY A 180 11.53 9.81 4.47
CA GLY A 180 12.96 9.93 4.15
C GLY A 180 13.43 11.37 4.07
N ALA A 181 12.62 12.26 3.50
CA ALA A 181 12.96 13.68 3.41
C ALA A 181 13.07 14.36 4.78
N TRP A 182 12.14 14.08 5.70
CA TRP A 182 12.16 14.65 7.06
C TRP A 182 13.34 14.14 7.90
N ASP A 183 13.67 12.86 7.82
CA ASP A 183 14.85 12.33 8.52
C ASP A 183 16.14 12.89 7.94
N ASN A 184 16.26 13.02 6.62
CA ASN A 184 17.40 13.69 5.99
C ASN A 184 17.50 15.16 6.40
N ALA A 185 16.38 15.88 6.49
CA ALA A 185 16.36 17.26 6.98
C ALA A 185 16.88 17.35 8.42
N LYS A 186 16.43 16.47 9.33
CA LYS A 186 16.94 16.40 10.70
C LYS A 186 18.45 16.13 10.74
N LYS A 187 18.91 15.13 9.99
CA LYS A 187 20.34 14.75 9.96
C LYS A 187 21.24 15.83 9.34
N SER A 188 20.70 16.67 8.43
CA SER A 188 21.50 17.75 7.83
C SER A 188 22.02 18.75 8.86
N PHE A 189 21.26 19.02 9.94
CA PHE A 189 21.67 19.92 11.01
C PHE A 189 22.84 19.41 11.87
N GLU A 190 23.21 18.13 11.76
CA GLU A 190 24.39 17.59 12.44
C GLU A 190 25.69 18.17 11.88
N LYS A 191 25.70 18.47 10.57
CA LYS A 191 26.81 19.11 9.85
C LYS A 191 26.66 20.62 9.77
N GLY A 192 25.48 21.15 10.09
CA GLY A 192 25.12 22.55 9.93
C GLY A 192 24.43 22.81 8.59
N VAL A 193 23.41 23.64 8.63
CA VAL A 193 22.63 24.10 7.47
C VAL A 193 22.61 25.60 7.43
N GLU A 194 22.96 26.18 6.30
CA GLU A 194 22.83 27.61 6.06
C GLU A 194 21.40 27.94 5.63
N ILE A 195 20.76 28.84 6.37
CA ILE A 195 19.42 29.34 6.06
C ILE A 195 19.48 30.86 6.08
N ASN A 196 19.19 31.49 4.95
CA ASN A 196 19.23 32.95 4.80
C ASN A 196 20.55 33.61 5.23
N GLY A 197 21.67 32.96 5.00
CA GLY A 197 23.02 33.48 5.36
C GLY A 197 23.43 33.22 6.82
N GLU A 198 22.63 32.49 7.60
CA GLU A 198 22.93 32.10 8.96
C GLU A 198 23.10 30.60 9.08
N MET A 199 24.12 30.13 9.80
CA MET A 199 24.39 28.71 10.02
C MET A 199 23.64 28.18 11.23
N PHE A 200 22.81 27.15 11.01
CA PHE A 200 22.08 26.49 12.08
C PHE A 200 22.58 25.06 12.29
N TYR A 201 22.75 24.71 13.55
CA TYR A 201 23.24 23.40 13.99
C TYR A 201 22.22 22.69 14.86
N LYS A 202 22.58 21.47 15.30
CA LYS A 202 21.78 20.65 16.22
C LYS A 202 21.33 21.48 17.45
N LYS A 203 20.09 21.31 17.86
CA LYS A 203 19.39 22.05 18.93
C LYS A 203 18.89 23.47 18.59
N SER A 204 19.14 23.99 17.39
CA SER A 204 18.53 25.23 16.91
C SER A 204 17.01 25.09 16.70
N GLU A 205 16.27 26.19 16.57
CA GLU A 205 14.82 26.13 16.31
C GLU A 205 14.46 25.44 14.98
N PRO A 206 15.16 25.69 13.85
CA PRO A 206 14.94 24.91 12.63
C PRO A 206 15.19 23.41 12.80
N HIS A 207 16.23 23.03 13.57
CA HIS A 207 16.45 21.63 13.90
C HIS A 207 15.30 21.03 14.70
N LYS A 208 14.77 21.73 15.71
CA LYS A 208 13.61 21.24 16.49
C LYS A 208 12.39 21.04 15.60
N ALA A 209 12.15 21.94 14.66
CA ALA A 209 11.08 21.79 13.68
C ALA A 209 11.28 20.55 12.80
N SER A 210 12.52 20.29 12.35
CA SER A 210 12.84 19.09 11.56
C SER A 210 12.67 17.79 12.37
N VAL A 211 12.96 17.80 13.68
CA VAL A 211 12.71 16.68 14.60
C VAL A 211 11.21 16.41 14.73
N THR A 212 10.36 17.44 14.77
CA THR A 212 8.90 17.27 14.77
C THR A 212 8.43 16.63 13.47
N GLY A 213 8.95 17.05 12.32
CA GLY A 213 8.69 16.42 11.04
C GLY A 213 9.10 14.94 11.00
N ASP A 214 10.29 14.64 11.50
CA ASP A 214 10.81 13.27 11.58
C ASP A 214 9.99 12.36 12.50
N THR A 215 9.44 12.89 13.59
CA THR A 215 8.53 12.16 14.48
C THR A 215 7.28 11.62 13.74
N VAL A 216 6.81 12.35 12.73
CA VAL A 216 5.73 11.89 11.82
C VAL A 216 6.33 11.03 10.70
N GLY A 217 7.50 11.38 10.20
CA GLY A 217 8.17 10.73 9.09
C GLY A 217 8.63 9.30 9.38
N ASP A 218 9.11 9.02 10.58
CA ASP A 218 9.56 7.68 10.97
C ASP A 218 8.44 6.64 10.87
N PRO A 219 7.24 6.83 11.45
CA PRO A 219 6.12 5.93 11.23
C PRO A 219 5.73 5.79 9.75
N PHE A 220 5.86 6.85 8.96
CA PHE A 220 5.59 6.80 7.53
C PHE A 220 6.56 5.91 6.78
N LYS A 221 7.86 6.13 6.92
CA LYS A 221 8.89 5.41 6.16
C LYS A 221 9.18 4.01 6.69
N ASP A 222 9.01 3.77 7.99
CA ASP A 222 9.46 2.54 8.65
C ASP A 222 8.33 1.58 9.00
N THR A 223 7.07 2.03 9.02
CA THR A 223 5.92 1.19 9.34
C THR A 223 4.84 1.25 8.29
N SER A 224 4.13 2.37 8.16
CA SER A 224 2.94 2.46 7.33
C SER A 224 3.26 2.36 5.83
N GLY A 225 4.26 3.09 5.34
CA GLY A 225 4.67 3.05 3.93
C GLY A 225 5.06 1.65 3.45
N PRO A 226 6.03 0.97 4.10
CA PRO A 226 6.38 -0.40 3.73
C PRO A 226 5.23 -1.38 3.84
N SER A 227 4.30 -1.19 4.78
CA SER A 227 3.14 -2.05 4.96
C SER A 227 2.13 -1.94 3.81
N MET A 228 2.12 -0.84 3.05
CA MET A 228 1.30 -0.71 1.84
C MET A 228 1.66 -1.78 0.78
N ASN A 229 2.95 -2.12 0.64
CA ASN A 229 3.39 -3.22 -0.22
C ASN A 229 2.70 -4.54 0.14
N ILE A 230 2.61 -4.84 1.44
CA ILE A 230 1.97 -6.06 1.94
C ILE A 230 0.46 -5.99 1.72
N LEU A 231 -0.17 -4.87 2.06
CA LEU A 231 -1.61 -4.65 1.92
C LEU A 231 -2.08 -4.93 0.49
N ILE A 232 -1.47 -4.27 -0.51
CA ILE A 232 -1.85 -4.37 -1.92
C ILE A 232 -1.72 -5.82 -2.42
N LYS A 233 -0.60 -6.47 -2.12
CA LYS A 233 -0.37 -7.85 -2.54
C LYS A 233 -1.31 -8.83 -1.87
N LEU A 234 -1.52 -8.71 -0.56
CA LEU A 234 -2.36 -9.63 0.21
C LEU A 234 -3.82 -9.56 -0.26
N MET A 235 -4.35 -8.35 -0.47
CA MET A 235 -5.70 -8.18 -1.00
C MET A 235 -5.85 -8.81 -2.39
N SER A 236 -4.87 -8.63 -3.27
CA SER A 236 -4.86 -9.21 -4.61
C SER A 236 -4.77 -10.75 -4.58
N ILE A 237 -3.94 -11.31 -3.68
CA ILE A 237 -3.81 -12.76 -3.51
C ILE A 237 -5.12 -13.36 -2.98
N VAL A 238 -5.71 -12.76 -1.93
CA VAL A 238 -6.99 -13.24 -1.38
C VAL A 238 -8.07 -13.22 -2.46
N SER A 239 -8.15 -12.14 -3.23
CA SER A 239 -9.12 -12.01 -4.32
C SER A 239 -8.93 -13.08 -5.40
N LEU A 240 -7.68 -13.39 -5.77
CA LEU A 240 -7.38 -14.46 -6.73
C LEU A 240 -7.77 -15.83 -6.19
N VAL A 241 -7.52 -16.10 -4.90
CA VAL A 241 -7.86 -17.38 -4.24
C VAL A 241 -9.38 -17.61 -4.25
N ILE A 242 -10.18 -16.56 -4.05
CA ILE A 242 -11.65 -16.70 -4.05
C ILE A 242 -12.28 -16.60 -5.45
N ALA A 243 -11.54 -16.19 -6.47
CA ALA A 243 -12.04 -15.97 -7.83
C ALA A 243 -12.78 -17.18 -8.43
N PRO A 244 -12.31 -18.45 -8.29
CA PRO A 244 -13.05 -19.61 -8.77
C PRO A 244 -14.43 -19.75 -8.13
N SER A 245 -14.54 -19.47 -6.83
CA SER A 245 -15.82 -19.53 -6.11
C SER A 245 -16.79 -18.45 -6.59
N LEU A 246 -16.28 -17.25 -6.87
CA LEU A 246 -17.09 -16.16 -7.43
C LEU A 246 -17.58 -16.48 -8.84
N ALA A 247 -16.72 -17.08 -9.69
CA ALA A 247 -17.11 -17.55 -11.02
C ALA A 247 -18.25 -18.59 -10.96
N GLN A 248 -18.16 -19.56 -10.05
CA GLN A 248 -19.21 -20.56 -9.85
C GLN A 248 -20.56 -19.94 -9.40
N ILE A 249 -20.50 -18.97 -8.48
CA ILE A 249 -21.70 -18.25 -8.03
C ILE A 249 -22.33 -17.46 -9.18
N ALA A 250 -21.52 -16.79 -10.00
CA ALA A 250 -21.99 -16.06 -11.17
C ALA A 250 -22.64 -16.98 -12.20
N ALA A 251 -22.02 -18.13 -12.49
CA ALA A 251 -22.56 -19.12 -13.41
C ALA A 251 -23.92 -19.69 -12.96
N LYS A 252 -24.12 -19.92 -11.66
CA LYS A 252 -25.41 -20.37 -11.10
C LYS A 252 -26.53 -19.32 -11.18
N LYS A 253 -26.15 -18.03 -11.24
CA LYS A 253 -27.11 -16.91 -11.35
C LYS A 253 -27.42 -16.54 -12.80
N ALA A 254 -26.64 -17.01 -13.77
CA ALA A 254 -26.90 -16.78 -15.18
C ALA A 254 -28.23 -17.46 -15.59
N PRO A 255 -29.12 -16.78 -16.35
CA PRO A 255 -30.29 -17.41 -16.90
C PRO A 255 -29.89 -18.61 -17.76
N ALA A 256 -30.68 -19.69 -17.70
CA ALA A 256 -30.44 -20.83 -18.59
C ALA A 256 -30.36 -20.34 -20.05
N PRO A 257 -29.43 -20.88 -20.86
CA PRO A 257 -29.37 -20.52 -22.27
C PRO A 257 -30.75 -20.76 -22.90
N LEU A 258 -31.29 -19.75 -23.58
CA LEU A 258 -32.51 -19.90 -24.34
C LEU A 258 -32.34 -21.10 -25.27
N PRO A 259 -33.33 -22.02 -25.38
CA PRO A 259 -33.24 -23.09 -26.35
C PRO A 259 -33.02 -22.46 -27.73
N PRO A 260 -32.20 -23.08 -28.59
CA PRO A 260 -31.94 -22.54 -29.91
C PRO A 260 -33.30 -22.27 -30.58
N SER A 261 -33.56 -20.98 -30.84
CA SER A 261 -34.76 -20.56 -31.57
C SER A 261 -34.75 -21.35 -32.89
N ALA A 262 -35.78 -22.17 -33.09
CA ALA A 262 -35.98 -22.83 -34.37
C ALA A 262 -35.87 -21.76 -35.46
N ALA A 263 -34.86 -21.89 -36.31
CA ALA A 263 -34.64 -20.97 -37.39
C ALA A 263 -35.98 -20.92 -38.20
N PRO A 264 -36.49 -19.73 -38.53
CA PRO A 264 -37.68 -19.66 -39.36
C PRO A 264 -37.34 -20.35 -40.70
N MET A 265 -38.11 -21.44 -41.03
CA MET A 265 -38.00 -22.11 -42.29
C MET A 265 -38.12 -21.08 -43.41
N GLY A 266 -37.04 -20.89 -44.14
CA GLY A 266 -36.92 -19.92 -45.21
C GLY A 266 -38.02 -20.13 -46.25
N LYS A 267 -38.84 -19.12 -46.45
CA LYS A 267 -39.61 -19.00 -47.68
C LYS A 267 -38.60 -18.83 -48.80
N THR A 268 -38.56 -19.84 -49.69
CA THR A 268 -37.78 -19.81 -50.91
C THR A 268 -38.24 -18.60 -51.75
N ILE A 269 -37.46 -17.57 -51.84
CA ILE A 269 -37.66 -16.44 -52.74
C ILE A 269 -37.15 -16.92 -54.09
N LYS A 270 -38.06 -17.06 -55.03
CA LYS A 270 -37.73 -17.31 -56.47
C LYS A 270 -36.81 -16.17 -56.96
N ALA A 271 -35.68 -16.55 -57.54
CA ALA A 271 -34.78 -15.64 -58.21
C ALA A 271 -35.53 -14.92 -59.35
N SER A 272 -35.56 -13.59 -59.30
CA SER A 272 -35.94 -12.74 -60.43
C SER A 272 -34.69 -12.39 -61.25
N GLU A 273 -34.84 -12.33 -62.52
CA GLU A 273 -33.88 -12.19 -63.61
C GLU A 273 -32.92 -10.97 -63.46
N PRO A 274 -31.75 -11.00 -64.10
CA PRO A 274 -30.76 -9.95 -64.01
C PRO A 274 -31.12 -8.71 -64.83
N VAL A 275 -31.14 -7.54 -64.20
CA VAL A 275 -31.25 -6.25 -64.89
C VAL A 275 -29.85 -5.79 -65.36
N ALA A 276 -29.81 -5.40 -66.62
CA ALA A 276 -28.63 -5.04 -67.39
C ALA A 276 -27.81 -3.87 -66.81
N SER A 277 -26.53 -3.97 -67.08
CA SER A 277 -25.45 -2.98 -66.84
C SER A 277 -25.80 -1.55 -67.33
N VAL A 278 -25.53 -0.56 -66.45
CA VAL A 278 -25.23 0.82 -66.88
C VAL A 278 -23.87 1.22 -66.31
N ASN A 279 -22.96 1.34 -67.25
CA ASN A 279 -21.63 1.89 -67.09
C ASN A 279 -21.74 3.42 -67.00
N LYS A 280 -21.11 4.05 -66.00
CA LYS A 280 -20.56 5.41 -66.11
C LYS A 280 -19.46 5.68 -65.05
N SER A 281 -18.27 5.76 -65.56
CA SER A 281 -17.11 6.45 -65.04
C SER A 281 -17.41 7.83 -64.45
N ASN A 282 -16.91 8.10 -63.25
CA ASN A 282 -16.50 9.45 -62.87
C ASN A 282 -15.33 9.40 -61.88
N THR A 283 -14.16 9.75 -62.42
CA THR A 283 -12.93 10.07 -61.70
C THR A 283 -13.11 11.43 -61.03
N VAL A 284 -12.89 11.54 -59.76
CA VAL A 284 -12.67 12.83 -59.09
C VAL A 284 -11.33 12.78 -58.40
N GLN A 285 -10.37 13.60 -58.90
CA GLN A 285 -9.10 13.94 -58.26
C GLN A 285 -9.37 14.94 -57.14
N TYR A 286 -8.68 14.75 -56.03
CA TYR A 286 -8.44 15.82 -55.03
C TYR A 286 -6.97 16.20 -55.06
N GLN A 287 -6.73 17.49 -55.16
CA GLN A 287 -5.47 18.18 -54.87
C GLN A 287 -5.23 18.26 -53.37
#